data_b94d78983957cdaef5da34a341ff63bf
#
_entry.id   b94d78983957cdaef5da34a341ff63bf
#
_cell.length_a   1.000
_cell.length_b   1.000
_cell.length_c   1.000
_cell.angle_alpha   90.00
_cell.angle_beta   90.00
_cell.angle_gamma   90.00
#
_symmetry.space_group_name_H-M   'P 1'
#
loop_
_entity.id
_entity.type
_entity.pdbx_description
1 polymer ?
#
loop_
_entity_poly.entity_id
_entity_poly.type
_entity_poly.pdbx_seq_one_letter_code
_entity_poly.pdbx_strand_id
1 'polypeptide(L)'
;MSSSIQGILVVLILLFSTSMAFSETAREIDVSVDTTLDRFNKEILGADGFIKKAKGVLIFPQVIKVGFGIGGEYGEGALRIGGKTVEYYSTMAASIGFQFGA
;
A
#
# COMPACT_ATOMS: atom_id res chain seq x y z
N MET A 1 27.19 30.59 -13.17
CA MET A 1 26.82 29.54 -14.11
C MET A 1 27.01 28.12 -13.55
N SER A 2 28.10 27.83 -12.86
CA SER A 2 28.35 26.52 -12.28
C SER A 2 27.36 26.14 -11.16
N SER A 3 26.87 27.12 -10.39
CA SER A 3 25.97 26.88 -9.25
C SER A 3 24.59 26.41 -9.68
N SER A 4 24.05 26.85 -10.83
CA SER A 4 22.74 26.40 -11.30
C SER A 4 22.75 24.98 -11.84
N ILE A 5 23.84 24.59 -12.47
CA ILE A 5 24.03 23.21 -12.96
C ILE A 5 24.13 22.22 -11.78
N GLN A 6 24.90 22.61 -10.74
CA GLN A 6 25.04 21.80 -9.53
C GLN A 6 23.71 21.64 -8.80
N GLY A 7 22.89 22.69 -8.73
CA GLY A 7 21.57 22.63 -8.12
C GLY A 7 20.62 21.68 -8.84
N ILE A 8 20.63 21.68 -10.16
CA ILE A 8 19.82 20.77 -10.98
C ILE A 8 20.24 19.33 -10.74
N LEU A 9 21.54 19.06 -10.68
CA LEU A 9 22.07 17.72 -10.45
C LEU A 9 21.64 17.15 -9.10
N VAL A 10 21.68 17.97 -8.05
CA VAL A 10 21.25 17.58 -6.70
C VAL A 10 19.76 17.23 -6.68
N VAL A 11 18.92 18.02 -7.33
CA VAL A 11 17.48 17.74 -7.42
C VAL A 11 17.20 16.41 -8.11
N LEU A 12 17.90 16.12 -9.20
CA LEU A 12 17.74 14.84 -9.91
C LEU A 12 18.13 13.65 -9.04
N ILE A 13 19.21 13.75 -8.27
CA ILE A 13 19.64 12.68 -7.37
C ILE A 13 18.59 12.45 -6.27
N LEU A 14 18.02 13.49 -5.69
CA LEU A 14 16.99 13.38 -4.67
C LEU A 14 15.73 12.71 -5.21
N LEU A 15 15.28 13.06 -6.41
CA LEU A 15 14.13 12.44 -7.03
C LEU A 15 14.36 10.94 -7.27
N PHE A 16 15.54 10.56 -7.72
CA PHE A 16 15.89 9.17 -7.96
C PHE A 16 15.92 8.37 -6.66
N SER A 17 16.47 8.93 -5.58
CA SER A 17 16.52 8.29 -4.26
C SER A 17 15.10 8.06 -3.71
N THR A 18 14.19 9.02 -3.89
CA THR A 18 12.80 8.90 -3.47
C THR A 18 12.10 7.76 -4.20
N SER A 19 12.33 7.60 -5.51
CA SER A 19 11.75 6.51 -6.30
C SER A 19 12.24 5.14 -5.82
N MET A 20 13.51 5.01 -5.48
CA MET A 20 14.07 3.77 -4.94
C MET A 20 13.47 3.42 -3.58
N ALA A 21 13.32 4.39 -2.67
CA ALA A 21 12.71 4.20 -1.36
C ALA A 21 11.25 3.74 -1.48
N PHE A 22 10.47 4.33 -2.41
CA PHE A 22 9.10 3.91 -2.68
C PHE A 22 9.05 2.46 -3.19
N SER A 23 9.98 2.08 -4.07
CA SER A 23 10.05 0.73 -4.61
C SER A 23 10.29 -0.32 -3.51
N GLU A 24 11.17 -0.04 -2.54
CA GLU A 24 11.40 -0.91 -1.38
C GLU A 24 10.16 -1.04 -0.53
N THR A 25 9.47 0.08 -0.25
CA THR A 25 8.24 0.09 0.51
C THR A 25 7.15 -0.75 -0.16
N ALA A 26 7.02 -0.66 -1.47
CA ALA A 26 6.06 -1.46 -2.23
C ALA A 26 6.34 -2.96 -2.09
N ARG A 27 7.60 -3.35 -2.12
CA ARG A 27 8.00 -4.74 -1.93
C ARG A 27 7.66 -5.23 -0.53
N GLU A 28 7.90 -4.43 0.48
CA GLU A 28 7.55 -4.75 1.86
C GLU A 28 6.04 -4.93 2.04
N ILE A 29 5.25 -4.06 1.41
CA ILE A 29 3.80 -4.17 1.42
C ILE A 29 3.35 -5.48 0.76
N ASP A 30 3.90 -5.82 -0.39
CA ASP A 30 3.56 -7.07 -1.09
C ASP A 30 3.83 -8.30 -0.24
N VAL A 31 5.00 -8.35 0.42
CA VAL A 31 5.36 -9.47 1.30
C VAL A 31 4.39 -9.57 2.47
N SER A 32 4.05 -8.45 3.08
CA SER A 32 3.10 -8.42 4.21
C SER A 32 1.70 -8.82 3.78
N VAL A 33 1.27 -8.41 2.60
CA VAL A 33 -0.02 -8.79 2.03
C VAL A 33 -0.07 -10.31 1.76
N ASP A 34 0.98 -10.87 1.18
CA ASP A 34 1.06 -12.31 0.95
C ASP A 34 0.94 -13.10 2.26
N THR A 35 1.66 -12.68 3.29
CA THR A 35 1.62 -13.30 4.62
C THR A 35 0.22 -13.21 5.23
N THR A 36 -0.42 -12.05 5.10
CA THR A 36 -1.76 -11.83 5.63
C THR A 36 -2.80 -12.71 4.93
N LEU A 37 -2.73 -12.80 3.61
CA LEU A 37 -3.63 -13.67 2.83
C LEU A 37 -3.42 -15.13 3.19
N ASP A 38 -2.18 -15.56 3.34
CA ASP A 38 -1.87 -16.93 3.74
C ASP A 38 -2.48 -17.28 5.09
N ARG A 39 -2.34 -16.37 6.06
CA ARG A 39 -2.93 -16.54 7.38
C ARG A 39 -4.46 -16.57 7.31
N PHE A 40 -5.06 -15.68 6.56
CA PHE A 40 -6.51 -15.61 6.36
C PHE A 40 -7.04 -16.94 5.80
N ASN A 41 -6.37 -17.47 4.78
CA ASN A 41 -6.75 -18.73 4.17
C ASN A 41 -6.63 -19.92 5.13
N LYS A 42 -5.67 -19.89 6.03
CA LYS A 42 -5.47 -20.97 7.00
C LYS A 42 -6.41 -20.89 8.20
N GLU A 43 -6.72 -19.69 8.65
CA GLU A 43 -7.47 -19.48 9.88
C GLU A 43 -8.98 -19.37 9.67
N ILE A 44 -9.42 -18.93 8.51
CA ILE A 44 -10.84 -18.70 8.23
C ILE A 44 -11.39 -19.77 7.28
N LEU A 45 -12.35 -20.51 7.76
CA LEU A 45 -12.98 -21.56 6.96
C LEU A 45 -13.70 -20.97 5.74
N GLY A 46 -13.40 -21.48 4.56
CA GLY A 46 -14.00 -21.00 3.31
C GLY A 46 -13.37 -19.73 2.73
N ALA A 47 -12.31 -19.18 3.37
CA ALA A 47 -11.67 -17.95 2.93
C ALA A 47 -11.16 -18.01 1.49
N ASP A 48 -10.53 -19.13 1.11
CA ASP A 48 -9.98 -19.31 -0.22
C ASP A 48 -11.08 -19.20 -1.30
N GLY A 49 -12.21 -19.85 -1.10
CA GLY A 49 -13.34 -19.75 -2.01
C GLY A 49 -13.93 -18.34 -2.08
N PHE A 50 -13.97 -17.65 -0.96
CA PHE A 50 -14.44 -16.27 -0.89
C PHE A 50 -13.53 -15.33 -1.70
N ILE A 51 -12.22 -15.47 -1.51
CA ILE A 51 -11.22 -14.64 -2.22
C ILE A 51 -11.27 -14.91 -3.73
N LYS A 52 -11.42 -16.16 -4.13
CA LYS A 52 -11.51 -16.53 -5.56
C LYS A 52 -12.71 -15.92 -6.27
N LYS A 53 -13.81 -15.73 -5.54
CA LYS A 53 -15.03 -15.13 -6.12
C LYS A 53 -14.98 -13.60 -6.14
N ALA A 54 -14.10 -12.98 -5.37
CA ALA A 54 -13.99 -11.54 -5.31
C ALA A 54 -13.35 -11.00 -6.58
N LYS A 55 -13.88 -9.89 -7.10
CA LYS A 55 -13.29 -9.20 -8.26
C LYS A 55 -11.96 -8.56 -7.91
N GLY A 56 -11.79 -8.14 -6.67
CA GLY A 56 -10.56 -7.60 -6.13
C GLY A 56 -10.59 -7.68 -4.62
N VAL A 57 -9.40 -7.71 -4.01
CA VAL A 57 -9.25 -7.78 -2.56
C VAL A 57 -8.30 -6.69 -2.13
N LEU A 58 -8.76 -5.81 -1.25
CA LEU A 58 -7.93 -4.74 -0.69
C LEU A 58 -7.47 -5.18 0.70
N ILE A 59 -6.17 -5.26 0.88
CA ILE A 59 -5.58 -5.80 2.10
C ILE A 59 -4.67 -4.76 2.74
N PHE A 60 -4.93 -4.50 4.03
CA PHE A 60 -4.09 -3.68 4.88
C PHE A 60 -3.51 -4.58 5.98
N PRO A 61 -2.29 -5.10 5.80
CA PRO A 61 -1.72 -6.08 6.74
C PRO A 61 -1.60 -5.56 8.16
N GLN A 62 -1.42 -4.26 8.32
CA GLN A 62 -1.21 -3.65 9.61
C GLN A 62 -1.80 -2.24 9.62
N VAL A 63 -2.70 -2.01 10.56
CA VAL A 63 -3.30 -0.69 10.75
C VAL A 63 -2.98 -0.23 12.16
N ILE A 64 -2.36 0.94 12.29
CA ILE A 64 -1.99 1.50 13.58
C ILE A 64 -2.83 2.73 13.86
N LYS A 65 -3.13 2.96 15.14
CA LYS A 65 -3.81 4.18 15.57
C LYS A 65 -2.78 5.28 15.72
N VAL A 66 -2.99 6.39 15.02
CA VAL A 66 -2.13 7.57 15.09
C VAL A 66 -2.97 8.75 15.55
N GLY A 67 -2.42 9.55 16.45
CA GLY A 67 -3.09 10.73 16.99
C GLY A 67 -3.88 10.44 18.26
N PHE A 68 -4.04 11.49 19.06
CA PHE A 68 -4.71 11.42 20.36
C PHE A 68 -6.18 11.81 20.20
N GLY A 69 -7.08 10.84 20.26
CA GLY A 69 -8.50 11.07 20.36
C GLY A 69 -9.21 11.54 19.08
N ILE A 70 -8.52 11.64 17.95
CA ILE A 70 -9.14 12.07 16.70
C ILE A 70 -9.36 10.88 15.75
N GLY A 71 -9.26 9.67 16.27
CA GLY A 71 -9.63 8.46 15.51
C GLY A 71 -8.82 8.24 14.23
N GLY A 72 -7.61 8.74 14.20
CA GLY A 72 -6.73 8.51 13.05
C GLY A 72 -6.18 7.11 13.07
N GLU A 73 -6.49 6.33 12.04
CA GLU A 73 -5.88 5.05 11.79
C GLU A 73 -5.08 5.14 10.51
N TYR A 74 -3.89 4.58 10.51
CA TYR A 74 -3.03 4.59 9.34
C TYR A 74 -2.52 3.19 9.04
N GLY A 75 -2.60 2.81 7.79
CA GLY A 75 -2.02 1.58 7.28
C GLY A 75 -1.76 1.70 5.80
N GLU A 76 -0.85 0.91 5.32
CA GLU A 76 -0.55 0.79 3.90
C GLU A 76 -0.94 -0.60 3.44
N GLY A 77 -1.46 -0.70 2.24
CA GLY A 77 -1.94 -1.95 1.71
C GLY A 77 -1.91 -2.00 0.20
N ALA A 78 -2.47 -3.07 -0.32
CA ALA A 78 -2.47 -3.32 -1.75
C ALA A 78 -3.81 -3.86 -2.21
N LEU A 79 -4.21 -3.46 -3.39
CA LEU A 79 -5.34 -4.04 -4.10
C LEU A 79 -4.83 -5.19 -4.95
N ARG A 80 -5.33 -6.39 -4.68
CA ARG A 80 -5.00 -7.61 -5.43
C ARG A 80 -6.14 -7.99 -6.35
N ILE A 81 -5.82 -8.20 -7.61
CA ILE A 81 -6.77 -8.71 -8.61
C ILE A 81 -6.08 -9.88 -9.30
N GLY A 82 -6.72 -11.06 -9.25
CA GLY A 82 -6.15 -12.26 -9.82
C GLY A 82 -4.81 -12.66 -9.22
N GLY A 83 -4.60 -12.39 -7.93
CA GLY A 83 -3.37 -12.71 -7.23
C GLY A 83 -2.22 -11.73 -7.44
N LYS A 84 -2.46 -10.64 -8.16
CA LYS A 84 -1.42 -9.65 -8.45
C LYS A 84 -1.77 -8.29 -7.87
N THR A 85 -0.77 -7.59 -7.33
CA THR A 85 -0.94 -6.21 -6.89
C THR A 85 -1.09 -5.31 -8.10
N VAL A 86 -2.21 -4.59 -8.16
CA VAL A 86 -2.49 -3.64 -9.24
C VAL A 86 -2.33 -2.20 -8.76
N GLU A 87 -2.45 -1.95 -7.47
CA GLU A 87 -2.32 -0.62 -6.89
C GLU A 87 -1.99 -0.72 -5.41
N TYR A 88 -1.30 0.29 -4.88
CA TYR A 88 -1.02 0.44 -3.46
C TYR A 88 -1.85 1.59 -2.89
N TYR A 89 -2.35 1.42 -1.67
CA TYR A 89 -3.21 2.39 -1.01
C TYR A 89 -2.79 2.60 0.44
N SER A 90 -3.00 3.81 0.92
CA SER A 90 -3.10 4.05 2.36
C SER A 90 -4.57 3.91 2.79
N THR A 91 -4.80 3.70 4.07
CA THR A 91 -6.17 3.66 4.61
C THR A 91 -6.92 4.96 4.36
N MET A 92 -6.21 6.11 4.41
CA MET A 92 -6.79 7.41 4.10
C MET A 92 -7.24 7.51 2.64
N ALA A 93 -6.37 7.12 1.71
CA ALA A 93 -6.67 7.17 0.28
C ALA A 93 -7.83 6.23 -0.07
N ALA A 94 -7.87 5.05 0.53
CA ALA A 94 -8.95 4.09 0.32
C ALA A 94 -10.28 4.63 0.84
N SER A 95 -10.29 5.28 2.01
CA SER A 95 -11.49 5.88 2.60
C SER A 95 -12.03 7.01 1.73
N ILE A 96 -11.16 7.87 1.23
CA ILE A 96 -11.55 8.95 0.32
C ILE A 96 -12.12 8.37 -0.97
N GLY A 97 -11.43 7.40 -1.56
CA GLY A 97 -11.89 6.74 -2.76
C GLY A 97 -13.24 6.08 -2.61
N PHE A 98 -13.47 5.43 -1.48
CA PHE A 98 -14.75 4.80 -1.18
C PHE A 98 -15.88 5.83 -1.08
N GLN A 99 -15.63 6.96 -0.43
CA GLN A 99 -16.63 8.02 -0.29
C GLN A 99 -17.04 8.63 -1.63
N PHE A 100 -16.08 8.86 -2.51
CA PHE A 100 -16.33 9.52 -3.80
C PHE A 100 -16.59 8.53 -4.93
N GLY A 101 -16.20 7.27 -4.79
CA GLY A 101 -16.41 6.24 -5.80
C GLY A 101 -17.68 5.44 -5.62
N ALA A 102 -18.30 5.57 -4.48
CA ALA A 102 -19.56 4.91 -4.19
C ALA A 102 -20.75 5.82 -4.51
#